data_0a986d6d10ad27ce35dc034e46afe629
#
_entry.id   0a986d6d10ad27ce35dc034e46afe629
#
_cell.length_a   1.000
_cell.length_b   1.000
_cell.length_c   1.000
_cell.angle_alpha   90.00
_cell.angle_beta   90.00
_cell.angle_gamma   90.00
#
_symmetry.space_group_name_H-M   'P 1'
#
loop_
_entity.id
_entity.type
_entity.pdbx_description
1 polymer ?
#
loop_
_entity_poly.entity_id
_entity_poly.type
_entity_poly.pdbx_seq_one_letter_code
_entity_poly.pdbx_strand_id
1 'polypeptide(L)'
;MRPLSLVTSWPVSTVAALSVGFDGATDTEGDTTHVFHLASLSKVFTTWAVLIAVEDGSIDLDAPVGQPGCTLRHLLSHAGGYPFQGTEPILGPELRRIYSNSGIDIAAAAVARATGIEFGEYLGEAVFEPLGLKSTVLHGSPANGMWSNVNDVARFLNELIRPTLLDSGTAAEATSVQFPALAGRLPGMVVFDPCPWGLGVEIKGGKDPHWMGRTNSPASFGHFGGAGTMMWVDPVARTSMVALTDRQFDDWALTALRVWPEISDAVIAAAS
;
A
#
# COMPACT_ATOMS: atom_id res chain seq x y z
N MET A 1 9.14 -25.52 -10.21
CA MET A 1 10.00 -24.36 -9.76
C MET A 1 9.19 -23.64 -8.71
N ARG A 2 9.77 -23.26 -7.57
CA ARG A 2 9.04 -22.46 -6.56
C ARG A 2 8.77 -21.07 -7.15
N PRO A 3 7.55 -20.51 -7.04
CA PRO A 3 7.22 -19.22 -7.64
C PRO A 3 8.18 -18.11 -7.27
N LEU A 4 8.52 -18.02 -5.97
CA LEU A 4 9.36 -16.93 -5.47
C LEU A 4 10.81 -17.00 -5.93
N SER A 5 11.30 -18.17 -6.41
CA SER A 5 12.67 -18.25 -6.96
C SER A 5 12.90 -17.36 -8.20
N LEU A 6 11.82 -16.86 -8.83
CA LEU A 6 11.93 -15.91 -9.94
C LEU A 6 12.63 -14.60 -9.53
N VAL A 7 12.55 -14.16 -8.25
CA VAL A 7 13.22 -12.94 -7.79
C VAL A 7 14.74 -13.01 -7.89
N THR A 8 15.34 -14.21 -7.89
CA THR A 8 16.80 -14.39 -7.97
C THR A 8 17.39 -13.92 -9.32
N SER A 9 16.53 -13.79 -10.33
CA SER A 9 16.93 -13.29 -11.66
C SER A 9 16.77 -11.77 -11.81
N TRP A 10 16.26 -11.08 -10.80
CA TRP A 10 16.07 -9.63 -10.86
C TRP A 10 17.40 -8.89 -10.84
N PRO A 11 17.53 -7.78 -11.56
CA PRO A 11 18.78 -7.02 -11.64
C PRO A 11 18.95 -6.10 -10.42
N VAL A 12 18.93 -6.68 -9.21
CA VAL A 12 19.04 -6.01 -7.92
C VAL A 12 20.17 -6.68 -7.11
N SER A 13 20.76 -5.96 -6.15
CA SER A 13 21.83 -6.55 -5.33
C SER A 13 21.28 -7.41 -4.21
N THR A 14 20.15 -6.97 -3.62
CA THR A 14 19.49 -7.66 -2.52
C THR A 14 17.98 -7.71 -2.79
N VAL A 15 17.41 -8.88 -2.60
CA VAL A 15 15.96 -9.10 -2.72
C VAL A 15 15.50 -10.11 -1.69
N ALA A 16 14.35 -9.86 -1.12
CA ALA A 16 13.61 -10.85 -0.33
C ALA A 16 12.15 -10.84 -0.74
N ALA A 17 11.53 -12.02 -0.79
CA ALA A 17 10.12 -12.17 -1.10
C ALA A 17 9.45 -13.18 -0.16
N LEU A 18 8.15 -12.98 0.08
CA LEU A 18 7.32 -13.87 0.87
C LEU A 18 5.91 -13.87 0.30
N SER A 19 5.30 -15.05 0.20
CA SER A 19 3.88 -15.22 -0.11
C SER A 19 3.14 -15.85 1.07
N VAL A 20 1.87 -15.44 1.25
CA VAL A 20 0.99 -15.94 2.31
C VAL A 20 -0.33 -16.35 1.71
N GLY A 21 -0.66 -17.64 1.84
CA GLY A 21 -1.99 -18.16 1.54
C GLY A 21 -2.99 -17.82 2.65
N PHE A 22 -4.27 -17.74 2.31
CA PHE A 22 -5.33 -17.51 3.32
C PHE A 22 -5.50 -18.71 4.28
N ASP A 23 -4.92 -19.85 3.99
CA ASP A 23 -4.79 -21.02 4.90
C ASP A 23 -3.62 -20.89 5.88
N GLY A 24 -2.78 -19.85 5.71
CA GLY A 24 -1.57 -19.63 6.50
C GLY A 24 -0.31 -20.26 5.91
N ALA A 25 -0.41 -20.95 4.75
CA ALA A 25 0.77 -21.45 4.06
C ALA A 25 1.68 -20.29 3.61
N THR A 26 2.98 -20.47 3.77
CA THR A 26 3.98 -19.46 3.39
C THR A 26 5.08 -20.07 2.53
N ASP A 27 5.58 -19.31 1.55
CA ASP A 27 6.83 -19.58 0.83
C ASP A 27 7.73 -18.34 0.92
N THR A 28 9.05 -18.51 0.92
CA THR A 28 10.01 -17.43 1.10
C THR A 28 11.20 -17.58 0.16
N GLU A 29 11.80 -16.45 -0.23
CA GLU A 29 13.04 -16.41 -1.01
C GLU A 29 13.89 -15.23 -0.55
N GLY A 30 15.20 -15.40 -0.46
CA GLY A 30 16.15 -14.39 0.02
C GLY A 30 16.25 -14.32 1.55
N ASP A 31 16.94 -13.30 2.06
CA ASP A 31 17.07 -13.05 3.51
C ASP A 31 15.84 -12.31 4.03
N THR A 32 14.95 -13.04 4.67
CA THR A 32 13.69 -12.52 5.20
C THR A 32 13.85 -11.56 6.38
N THR A 33 15.05 -11.44 6.95
CA THR A 33 15.38 -10.55 8.07
C THR A 33 16.02 -9.25 7.63
N HIS A 34 16.48 -9.16 6.38
CA HIS A 34 17.09 -7.94 5.83
C HIS A 34 16.06 -6.80 5.79
N VAL A 35 16.46 -5.63 6.30
CA VAL A 35 15.58 -4.45 6.39
C VAL A 35 15.75 -3.60 5.15
N PHE A 36 14.64 -3.32 4.47
CA PHE A 36 14.56 -2.52 3.25
C PHE A 36 13.79 -1.23 3.49
N HIS A 37 14.09 -0.21 2.71
CA HIS A 37 13.24 0.97 2.59
C HIS A 37 11.95 0.60 1.87
N LEU A 38 10.81 0.78 2.51
CA LEU A 38 9.50 0.41 1.94
C LEU A 38 9.00 1.41 0.91
N ALA A 39 9.47 2.66 0.97
CA ALA A 39 8.92 3.77 0.20
C ALA A 39 7.39 3.83 0.32
N SER A 40 6.66 3.86 -0.78
CA SER A 40 5.21 4.08 -0.78
C SER A 40 4.36 2.95 -0.21
N LEU A 41 4.93 1.77 0.10
CA LEU A 41 4.20 0.78 0.91
C LEU A 41 3.83 1.37 2.28
N SER A 42 4.59 2.34 2.78
CA SER A 42 4.30 3.10 4.01
C SER A 42 2.87 3.62 4.06
N LYS A 43 2.30 4.03 2.91
CA LYS A 43 0.94 4.58 2.85
C LYS A 43 -0.12 3.63 3.36
N VAL A 44 0.05 2.33 3.15
CA VAL A 44 -0.93 1.33 3.60
C VAL A 44 -0.90 1.21 5.12
N PHE A 45 0.29 1.17 5.73
CA PHE A 45 0.45 1.17 7.19
C PHE A 45 -0.08 2.47 7.82
N THR A 46 0.27 3.61 7.22
CA THR A 46 -0.24 4.93 7.64
C THR A 46 -1.76 4.99 7.57
N THR A 47 -2.35 4.47 6.49
CA THR A 47 -3.81 4.43 6.36
C THR A 47 -4.45 3.55 7.43
N TRP A 48 -3.85 2.41 7.76
CA TRP A 48 -4.36 1.55 8.84
C TRP A 48 -4.39 2.28 10.17
N ALA A 49 -3.33 2.99 10.54
CA ALA A 49 -3.31 3.82 11.74
C ALA A 49 -4.37 4.94 11.71
N VAL A 50 -4.56 5.58 10.55
CA VAL A 50 -5.61 6.59 10.37
C VAL A 50 -7.01 5.99 10.57
N LEU A 51 -7.27 4.79 10.05
CA LEU A 51 -8.55 4.11 10.19
C LEU A 51 -8.80 3.62 11.63
N ILE A 52 -7.76 3.26 12.38
CA ILE A 52 -7.88 2.97 13.82
C ILE A 52 -8.31 4.25 14.56
N ALA A 53 -7.74 5.42 14.24
CA ALA A 53 -8.17 6.70 14.82
C ALA A 53 -9.61 7.08 14.42
N VAL A 54 -10.10 6.59 13.28
CA VAL A 54 -11.51 6.75 12.89
C VAL A 54 -12.40 5.85 13.74
N GLU A 55 -12.04 4.58 13.95
CA GLU A 55 -12.84 3.65 14.75
C GLU A 55 -12.89 4.01 16.24
N ASP A 56 -11.80 4.54 16.79
CA ASP A 56 -11.78 5.00 18.18
C ASP A 56 -12.50 6.36 18.38
N GLY A 57 -12.98 6.97 17.29
CA GLY A 57 -13.73 8.23 17.31
C GLY A 57 -12.87 9.48 17.46
N SER A 58 -11.56 9.38 17.36
CA SER A 58 -10.64 10.54 17.44
C SER A 58 -10.81 11.48 16.24
N ILE A 59 -11.14 10.94 15.08
CA ILE A 59 -11.39 11.70 13.85
C ILE A 59 -12.44 10.99 12.99
N ASP A 60 -13.23 11.74 12.20
CA ASP A 60 -14.18 11.16 11.26
C ASP A 60 -13.54 11.05 9.86
N LEU A 61 -13.81 9.95 9.15
CA LEU A 61 -13.29 9.72 7.80
C LEU A 61 -13.76 10.79 6.80
N ASP A 62 -14.94 11.34 7.01
CA ASP A 62 -15.53 12.41 6.22
C ASP A 62 -15.35 13.81 6.87
N ALA A 63 -14.52 13.90 7.94
CA ALA A 63 -14.14 15.19 8.52
C ALA A 63 -13.40 16.06 7.50
N PRO A 64 -13.70 17.38 7.46
CA PRO A 64 -12.98 18.32 6.61
C PRO A 64 -11.50 18.37 6.98
N VAL A 65 -10.62 18.05 6.04
CA VAL A 65 -9.17 18.06 6.22
C VAL A 65 -8.49 18.58 4.95
N GLY A 66 -7.61 19.57 5.11
CA GLY A 66 -6.87 20.16 3.99
C GLY A 66 -7.65 21.29 3.31
N GLN A 67 -7.71 21.30 1.97
CA GLN A 67 -8.40 22.35 1.21
C GLN A 67 -9.94 22.31 1.39
N PRO A 68 -10.67 23.40 1.08
CA PRO A 68 -12.11 23.41 1.14
C PRO A 68 -12.75 22.27 0.34
N GLY A 69 -13.70 21.55 0.96
CA GLY A 69 -14.39 20.40 0.38
C GLY A 69 -13.59 19.09 0.39
N CYS A 70 -12.33 19.10 0.83
CA CYS A 70 -11.54 17.90 1.00
C CYS A 70 -11.82 17.26 2.36
N THR A 71 -11.86 15.93 2.41
CA THR A 71 -12.01 15.13 3.64
C THR A 71 -10.84 14.17 3.80
N LEU A 72 -10.76 13.50 4.94
CA LEU A 72 -9.78 12.47 5.19
C LEU A 72 -9.87 11.34 4.15
N ARG A 73 -11.10 10.92 3.78
CA ARG A 73 -11.38 9.96 2.71
C ARG A 73 -10.74 10.35 1.38
N HIS A 74 -10.86 11.62 0.99
CA HIS A 74 -10.24 12.13 -0.25
C HIS A 74 -8.72 12.02 -0.23
N LEU A 75 -8.09 12.33 0.91
CA LEU A 75 -6.64 12.25 1.06
C LEU A 75 -6.13 10.82 0.93
N LEU A 76 -6.75 9.88 1.66
CA LEU A 76 -6.36 8.47 1.66
C LEU A 76 -6.59 7.77 0.33
N SER A 77 -7.53 8.25 -0.48
CA SER A 77 -7.82 7.68 -1.81
C SER A 77 -7.23 8.47 -2.97
N HIS A 78 -6.34 9.44 -2.71
CA HIS A 78 -5.72 10.29 -3.72
C HIS A 78 -6.71 11.11 -4.56
N ALA A 79 -7.87 11.44 -3.99
CA ALA A 79 -8.92 12.26 -4.60
C ALA A 79 -8.94 13.70 -4.09
N GLY A 80 -8.02 14.08 -3.22
CA GLY A 80 -7.99 15.37 -2.52
C GLY A 80 -7.37 16.52 -3.32
N GLY A 81 -6.91 16.30 -4.55
CA GLY A 81 -6.38 17.36 -5.42
C GLY A 81 -4.97 17.87 -5.07
N TYR A 82 -4.24 17.19 -4.20
CA TYR A 82 -2.87 17.55 -3.84
C TYR A 82 -1.85 16.95 -4.81
N PRO A 83 -0.70 17.64 -5.07
CA PRO A 83 0.36 17.13 -5.91
C PRO A 83 1.08 15.93 -5.27
N PHE A 84 1.95 15.28 -6.05
CA PHE A 84 2.83 14.22 -5.54
C PHE A 84 3.64 14.70 -4.32
N GLN A 85 4.19 15.91 -4.41
CA GLN A 85 4.94 16.59 -3.36
C GLN A 85 4.61 18.09 -3.38
N GLY A 86 4.38 18.70 -2.22
CA GLY A 86 4.06 20.12 -2.07
C GLY A 86 2.83 20.35 -1.19
N THR A 87 2.70 21.56 -0.64
CA THR A 87 1.65 21.90 0.33
C THR A 87 0.37 22.43 -0.31
N GLU A 88 0.50 23.03 -1.50
CA GLU A 88 -0.63 23.68 -2.18
C GLU A 88 -1.37 22.70 -3.07
N PRO A 89 -2.72 22.64 -2.98
CA PRO A 89 -3.52 21.83 -3.89
C PRO A 89 -3.43 22.37 -5.32
N ILE A 90 -3.48 21.48 -6.30
CA ILE A 90 -3.41 21.80 -7.72
C ILE A 90 -4.75 21.65 -8.44
N LEU A 91 -5.69 20.94 -7.83
CA LEU A 91 -7.08 20.78 -8.27
C LEU A 91 -8.02 20.76 -7.07
N GLY A 92 -9.32 20.97 -7.30
CA GLY A 92 -10.35 20.66 -6.31
C GLY A 92 -10.46 19.15 -6.05
N PRO A 93 -11.07 18.76 -4.91
CA PRO A 93 -11.38 17.36 -4.63
C PRO A 93 -12.27 16.74 -5.72
N GLU A 94 -12.18 15.41 -5.92
CA GLU A 94 -12.97 14.61 -6.85
C GLU A 94 -12.90 15.01 -8.35
N LEU A 95 -11.99 15.90 -8.75
CA LEU A 95 -11.84 16.24 -10.18
C LEU A 95 -10.95 15.22 -10.91
N ARG A 96 -9.97 14.66 -10.21
CA ARG A 96 -9.04 13.67 -10.75
C ARG A 96 -8.34 12.92 -9.63
N ARG A 97 -7.98 11.67 -9.88
CA ARG A 97 -7.09 10.95 -8.98
C ARG A 97 -5.64 11.38 -9.22
N ILE A 98 -5.06 12.02 -8.21
CA ILE A 98 -3.68 12.52 -8.24
C ILE A 98 -2.93 11.81 -7.12
N TYR A 99 -2.05 10.88 -7.49
CA TYR A 99 -1.21 10.18 -6.52
C TYR A 99 -0.34 11.17 -5.73
N SER A 100 -0.46 11.16 -4.40
CA SER A 100 0.04 12.22 -3.54
C SER A 100 0.70 11.67 -2.26
N ASN A 101 1.96 12.03 -2.01
CA ASN A 101 2.56 11.90 -0.70
C ASN A 101 1.98 12.94 0.26
N SER A 102 1.83 14.18 -0.23
CA SER A 102 1.31 15.30 0.56
C SER A 102 -0.05 15.02 1.17
N GLY A 103 -0.96 14.38 0.40
CA GLY A 103 -2.28 14.00 0.92
C GLY A 103 -2.19 13.04 2.12
N ILE A 104 -1.31 12.06 2.05
CA ILE A 104 -1.09 11.11 3.15
C ILE A 104 -0.45 11.79 4.36
N ASP A 105 0.54 12.67 4.14
CA ASP A 105 1.17 13.43 5.23
C ASP A 105 0.17 14.37 5.91
N ILE A 106 -0.75 15.00 5.16
CA ILE A 106 -1.83 15.83 5.71
C ILE A 106 -2.80 14.97 6.54
N ALA A 107 -3.14 13.75 6.07
CA ALA A 107 -3.99 12.83 6.80
C ALA A 107 -3.34 12.40 8.13
N ALA A 108 -2.07 12.02 8.10
CA ALA A 108 -1.29 11.68 9.30
C ALA A 108 -1.21 12.84 10.29
N ALA A 109 -0.95 14.07 9.80
CA ALA A 109 -0.93 15.27 10.63
C ALA A 109 -2.32 15.61 11.22
N ALA A 110 -3.42 15.26 10.55
CA ALA A 110 -4.76 15.42 11.09
C ALA A 110 -5.01 14.48 12.27
N VAL A 111 -4.58 13.21 12.18
CA VAL A 111 -4.65 12.26 13.31
C VAL A 111 -3.79 12.74 14.48
N ALA A 112 -2.55 13.17 14.23
CA ALA A 112 -1.70 13.70 15.32
C ALA A 112 -2.33 14.90 16.03
N ARG A 113 -3.01 15.79 15.31
CA ARG A 113 -3.75 16.90 15.94
C ARG A 113 -4.98 16.44 16.72
N ALA A 114 -5.69 15.42 16.22
CA ALA A 114 -6.90 14.92 16.86
C ALA A 114 -6.62 14.12 18.13
N THR A 115 -5.56 13.31 18.12
CA THR A 115 -5.15 12.47 19.25
C THR A 115 -4.25 13.19 20.25
N GLY A 116 -3.54 14.25 19.82
CA GLY A 116 -2.51 14.91 20.62
C GLY A 116 -1.19 14.11 20.72
N ILE A 117 -1.06 13.01 19.96
CA ILE A 117 0.12 12.13 19.91
C ILE A 117 0.87 12.37 18.60
N GLU A 118 2.21 12.39 18.62
CA GLU A 118 3.01 12.47 17.39
C GLU A 118 2.68 11.24 16.51
N PHE A 119 2.55 11.44 15.19
CA PHE A 119 2.01 10.39 14.33
C PHE A 119 2.87 9.11 14.31
N GLY A 120 4.18 9.23 14.36
CA GLY A 120 5.09 8.07 14.39
C GLY A 120 4.94 7.26 15.68
N GLU A 121 4.72 7.92 16.81
CA GLU A 121 4.39 7.31 18.09
C GLU A 121 3.03 6.61 18.02
N TYR A 122 1.99 7.31 17.55
CA TYR A 122 0.65 6.76 17.35
C TYR A 122 0.67 5.51 16.44
N LEU A 123 1.38 5.58 15.30
CA LEU A 123 1.55 4.46 14.38
C LEU A 123 2.23 3.26 15.03
N GLY A 124 3.24 3.51 15.87
CA GLY A 124 3.92 2.49 16.66
C GLY A 124 2.95 1.74 17.58
N GLU A 125 2.21 2.49 18.39
CA GLU A 125 1.26 1.95 19.36
C GLU A 125 0.04 1.28 18.70
N ALA A 126 -0.50 1.90 17.64
CA ALA A 126 -1.72 1.45 16.99
C ALA A 126 -1.50 0.27 16.03
N VAL A 127 -0.32 0.15 15.39
CA VAL A 127 -0.08 -0.84 14.33
C VAL A 127 1.13 -1.72 14.62
N PHE A 128 2.31 -1.12 14.91
CA PHE A 128 3.54 -1.91 14.96
C PHE A 128 3.59 -2.84 16.17
N GLU A 129 3.26 -2.34 17.34
CA GLU A 129 3.30 -3.12 18.59
C GLU A 129 2.26 -4.25 18.61
N PRO A 130 0.96 -3.99 18.30
CA PRO A 130 -0.05 -5.03 18.32
C PRO A 130 0.22 -6.17 17.32
N LEU A 131 0.77 -5.84 16.13
CA LEU A 131 1.13 -6.83 15.12
C LEU A 131 2.53 -7.46 15.35
N GLY A 132 3.29 -6.97 16.33
CA GLY A 132 4.63 -7.45 16.61
C GLY A 132 5.64 -7.18 15.49
N LEU A 133 5.55 -6.01 14.84
CA LEU A 133 6.43 -5.59 13.74
C LEU A 133 7.74 -5.02 14.29
N LYS A 134 8.62 -5.90 14.76
CA LYS A 134 9.81 -5.52 15.54
C LYS A 134 10.94 -4.88 14.73
N SER A 135 10.94 -5.09 13.41
CA SER A 135 11.94 -4.55 12.47
C SER A 135 11.39 -3.39 11.66
N THR A 136 10.15 -2.95 11.96
CA THR A 136 9.47 -1.87 11.24
C THR A 136 9.65 -0.57 11.99
N VAL A 137 10.13 0.46 11.28
CA VAL A 137 10.34 1.81 11.84
C VAL A 137 9.92 2.87 10.82
N LEU A 138 9.46 4.02 11.33
CA LEU A 138 9.18 5.20 10.52
C LEU A 138 10.33 6.21 10.67
N HIS A 139 10.94 6.60 9.55
CA HIS A 139 11.91 7.69 9.48
C HIS A 139 11.43 8.78 8.52
N GLY A 140 10.96 9.91 9.05
CA GLY A 140 10.48 11.04 8.26
C GLY A 140 9.01 10.92 7.86
N SER A 141 8.70 11.02 6.56
CA SER A 141 7.32 11.14 6.07
C SER A 141 6.52 9.84 6.25
N PRO A 142 5.31 9.91 6.85
CA PRO A 142 4.36 8.81 6.88
C PRO A 142 4.00 8.24 5.51
N ALA A 143 4.11 9.06 4.44
CA ALA A 143 3.80 8.63 3.10
C ALA A 143 4.83 7.67 2.49
N ASN A 144 6.10 7.69 2.94
CA ASN A 144 7.16 6.93 2.27
C ASN A 144 8.38 6.60 3.13
N GLY A 145 8.39 6.95 4.40
CA GLY A 145 9.60 6.88 5.25
C GLY A 145 9.78 5.56 6.01
N MET A 146 8.94 4.55 5.81
CA MET A 146 9.08 3.30 6.57
C MET A 146 10.20 2.40 6.04
N TRP A 147 10.81 1.71 6.99
CA TRP A 147 11.77 0.62 6.77
C TRP A 147 11.25 -0.64 7.44
N SER A 148 11.40 -1.79 6.80
CA SER A 148 10.92 -3.07 7.33
C SER A 148 11.56 -4.24 6.60
N ASN A 149 11.30 -5.46 7.07
CA ASN A 149 11.65 -6.70 6.37
C ASN A 149 10.39 -7.45 5.90
N VAL A 150 10.58 -8.48 5.06
CA VAL A 150 9.44 -9.24 4.52
C VAL A 150 8.66 -9.99 5.59
N ASN A 151 9.27 -10.37 6.72
CA ASN A 151 8.56 -11.06 7.80
C ASN A 151 7.54 -10.13 8.47
N ASP A 152 7.92 -8.88 8.76
CA ASP A 152 7.01 -7.91 9.36
C ASP A 152 5.93 -7.45 8.35
N VAL A 153 6.32 -7.22 7.08
CA VAL A 153 5.32 -6.92 6.04
C VAL A 153 4.34 -8.08 5.84
N ALA A 154 4.78 -9.34 5.94
CA ALA A 154 3.89 -10.50 5.88
C ALA A 154 2.91 -10.56 7.07
N ARG A 155 3.32 -10.15 8.28
CA ARG A 155 2.40 -9.99 9.42
C ARG A 155 1.34 -8.93 9.12
N PHE A 156 1.74 -7.82 8.51
CA PHE A 156 0.81 -6.80 8.08
C PHE A 156 -0.09 -7.27 6.93
N LEU A 157 0.41 -8.08 5.97
CA LEU A 157 -0.44 -8.72 4.96
C LEU A 157 -1.49 -9.65 5.59
N ASN A 158 -1.15 -10.36 6.67
CA ASN A 158 -2.14 -11.15 7.42
C ASN A 158 -3.22 -10.26 8.04
N GLU A 159 -2.88 -9.07 8.52
CA GLU A 159 -3.85 -8.08 9.00
C GLU A 159 -4.77 -7.61 7.86
N LEU A 160 -4.24 -7.37 6.64
CA LEU A 160 -5.05 -7.03 5.47
C LEU A 160 -6.00 -8.16 5.04
N ILE A 161 -5.61 -9.43 5.27
CA ILE A 161 -6.40 -10.63 4.94
C ILE A 161 -7.45 -10.93 6.02
N ARG A 162 -7.06 -10.77 7.28
CA ARG A 162 -7.86 -11.08 8.48
C ARG A 162 -7.69 -9.96 9.49
N PRO A 163 -8.46 -8.89 9.37
CA PRO A 163 -8.32 -7.74 10.24
C PRO A 163 -8.52 -8.11 11.71
N THR A 164 -7.61 -7.64 12.55
CA THR A 164 -7.64 -7.76 14.01
C THR A 164 -7.55 -6.40 14.69
N LEU A 165 -7.04 -5.40 13.98
CA LEU A 165 -6.91 -4.01 14.44
C LEU A 165 -8.10 -3.16 14.03
N LEU A 166 -8.79 -3.54 12.96
CA LEU A 166 -9.97 -2.86 12.43
C LEU A 166 -11.17 -3.81 12.44
N ASP A 167 -12.34 -3.24 12.61
CA ASP A 167 -13.58 -3.96 12.35
C ASP A 167 -13.65 -4.38 10.87
N SER A 168 -14.28 -5.52 10.62
CA SER A 168 -14.38 -6.08 9.26
C SER A 168 -15.07 -5.14 8.27
N GLY A 169 -15.98 -4.27 8.73
CA GLY A 169 -16.64 -3.25 7.93
C GLY A 169 -15.67 -2.17 7.45
N THR A 170 -14.87 -1.62 8.36
CA THR A 170 -13.85 -0.61 8.04
C THR A 170 -12.76 -1.16 7.12
N ALA A 171 -12.29 -2.38 7.37
CA ALA A 171 -11.31 -3.03 6.51
C ALA A 171 -11.87 -3.32 5.10
N ALA A 172 -13.15 -3.73 5.00
CA ALA A 172 -13.81 -3.91 3.71
C ALA A 172 -14.00 -2.57 2.98
N GLU A 173 -14.34 -1.50 3.69
CA GLU A 173 -14.42 -0.15 3.13
C GLU A 173 -13.04 0.31 2.61
N ALA A 174 -11.97 0.08 3.36
CA ALA A 174 -10.62 0.44 2.97
C ALA A 174 -10.19 -0.20 1.64
N THR A 175 -10.61 -1.44 1.40
CA THR A 175 -10.29 -2.20 0.18
C THR A 175 -11.37 -2.12 -0.90
N SER A 176 -12.40 -1.27 -0.71
CA SER A 176 -13.42 -0.96 -1.71
C SER A 176 -13.05 0.28 -2.53
N VAL A 177 -13.59 0.37 -3.77
CA VAL A 177 -13.30 1.50 -4.66
C VAL A 177 -13.94 2.79 -4.11
N GLN A 178 -13.10 3.77 -3.81
CA GLN A 178 -13.51 5.13 -3.47
C GLN A 178 -13.58 5.99 -4.75
N PHE A 179 -14.61 6.83 -4.87
CA PHE A 179 -14.77 7.73 -6.03
C PHE A 179 -14.55 7.02 -7.37
N PRO A 180 -15.45 6.08 -7.78
CA PRO A 180 -15.21 5.10 -8.86
C PRO A 180 -15.05 5.71 -10.25
N ALA A 181 -15.52 6.95 -10.48
CA ALA A 181 -15.47 7.61 -11.79
C ALA A 181 -14.17 8.36 -12.07
N LEU A 182 -13.23 8.43 -11.10
CA LEU A 182 -12.04 9.24 -11.27
C LEU A 182 -11.01 8.58 -12.19
N ALA A 183 -10.64 9.31 -13.25
CA ALA A 183 -9.43 9.01 -14.02
C ALA A 183 -8.18 9.43 -13.25
N GLY A 184 -7.06 8.75 -13.49
CA GLY A 184 -5.79 9.07 -12.85
C GLY A 184 -4.59 8.39 -13.49
N ARG A 185 -3.40 8.76 -13.03
CA ARG A 185 -2.14 8.16 -13.45
C ARG A 185 -1.41 7.57 -12.25
N LEU A 186 -0.92 6.35 -12.39
CA LEU A 186 0.04 5.77 -11.45
C LEU A 186 1.46 6.24 -11.78
N PRO A 187 2.34 6.40 -10.76
CA PRO A 187 3.75 6.69 -11.00
C PRO A 187 4.38 5.67 -11.96
N GLY A 188 5.10 6.16 -12.98
CA GLY A 188 5.77 5.30 -13.98
C GLY A 188 4.84 4.57 -14.97
N MET A 189 3.52 4.80 -14.91
CA MET A 189 2.53 4.11 -15.75
C MET A 189 1.68 5.09 -16.58
N VAL A 190 0.77 4.52 -17.36
CA VAL A 190 -0.18 5.27 -18.20
C VAL A 190 -1.32 5.87 -17.38
N VAL A 191 -2.16 6.69 -18.02
CA VAL A 191 -3.43 7.14 -17.46
C VAL A 191 -4.45 6.02 -17.55
N PHE A 192 -5.19 5.81 -16.49
CA PHE A 192 -6.34 4.89 -16.43
C PHE A 192 -7.63 5.69 -16.28
N ASP A 193 -8.68 5.24 -16.95
CA ASP A 193 -10.02 5.82 -16.86
C ASP A 193 -11.07 4.68 -16.90
N PRO A 194 -11.67 4.34 -15.75
CA PRO A 194 -11.36 4.85 -14.40
C PRO A 194 -10.04 4.32 -13.84
N CYS A 195 -9.57 4.97 -12.75
CA CYS A 195 -8.40 4.57 -11.97
C CYS A 195 -8.86 4.14 -10.56
N PRO A 196 -9.32 2.90 -10.35
CA PRO A 196 -9.84 2.44 -9.07
C PRO A 196 -8.78 2.47 -7.97
N TRP A 197 -9.19 2.95 -6.79
CA TRP A 197 -8.36 3.10 -5.59
C TRP A 197 -9.23 2.99 -4.35
N GLY A 198 -8.75 2.30 -3.32
CA GLY A 198 -9.35 2.23 -1.99
C GLY A 198 -8.81 3.31 -1.05
N LEU A 199 -8.84 3.07 0.25
CA LEU A 199 -8.17 3.92 1.24
C LEU A 199 -6.74 3.39 1.42
N GLY A 200 -5.75 4.15 0.98
CA GLY A 200 -4.33 3.82 1.05
C GLY A 200 -3.85 2.67 0.16
N VAL A 201 -4.73 1.97 -0.51
CA VAL A 201 -4.42 0.84 -1.40
C VAL A 201 -4.86 1.10 -2.83
N GLU A 202 -4.05 0.69 -3.77
CA GLU A 202 -4.46 0.61 -5.16
C GLU A 202 -5.31 -0.64 -5.37
N ILE A 203 -6.42 -0.51 -6.12
CA ILE A 203 -7.23 -1.64 -6.57
C ILE A 203 -6.92 -1.89 -8.05
N LYS A 204 -6.63 -3.15 -8.40
CA LYS A 204 -6.30 -3.51 -9.78
C LYS A 204 -7.42 -3.14 -10.73
N GLY A 205 -8.64 -3.57 -10.46
CA GLY A 205 -9.76 -3.34 -11.38
C GLY A 205 -9.47 -3.88 -12.78
N GLY A 206 -9.85 -3.08 -13.77
CA GLY A 206 -9.59 -3.38 -15.20
C GLY A 206 -8.31 -2.75 -15.75
N LYS A 207 -7.37 -2.29 -14.91
CA LYS A 207 -6.12 -1.66 -15.37
C LYS A 207 -5.25 -2.67 -16.14
N ASP A 208 -4.84 -2.30 -17.35
CA ASP A 208 -3.92 -3.06 -18.20
C ASP A 208 -3.16 -2.07 -19.11
N PRO A 209 -1.82 -2.10 -19.18
CA PRO A 209 -0.92 -2.94 -18.35
C PRO A 209 -0.92 -2.53 -16.86
N HIS A 210 -0.55 -3.46 -15.98
CA HIS A 210 -0.52 -3.24 -14.54
C HIS A 210 0.75 -3.87 -13.93
N TRP A 211 1.19 -3.37 -12.76
CA TRP A 211 2.35 -3.91 -12.04
C TRP A 211 2.05 -5.24 -11.32
N MET A 212 0.79 -5.51 -10.96
CA MET A 212 0.35 -6.85 -10.52
C MET A 212 0.26 -7.80 -11.72
N GLY A 213 0.15 -9.10 -11.47
CA GLY A 213 0.00 -10.13 -12.48
C GLY A 213 -1.25 -9.99 -13.35
N ARG A 214 -1.21 -10.59 -14.52
CA ARG A 214 -2.36 -10.64 -15.43
C ARG A 214 -3.49 -11.50 -14.87
N THR A 215 -3.12 -12.56 -14.13
CA THR A 215 -4.05 -13.50 -13.49
C THR A 215 -4.56 -13.03 -12.14
N ASN A 216 -3.98 -11.98 -11.55
CA ASN A 216 -4.56 -11.33 -10.39
C ASN A 216 -6.00 -10.87 -10.69
N SER A 217 -6.92 -11.16 -9.78
CA SER A 217 -8.32 -10.77 -9.95
C SER A 217 -8.50 -9.24 -9.98
N PRO A 218 -9.59 -8.73 -10.58
CA PRO A 218 -9.90 -7.30 -10.49
C PRO A 218 -10.07 -6.78 -9.06
N ALA A 219 -10.38 -7.68 -8.10
CA ALA A 219 -10.50 -7.34 -6.68
C ALA A 219 -9.15 -7.27 -5.96
N SER A 220 -8.05 -7.64 -6.62
CA SER A 220 -6.71 -7.53 -6.03
C SER A 220 -6.39 -6.10 -5.66
N PHE A 221 -5.78 -5.92 -4.50
CA PHE A 221 -5.38 -4.62 -4.00
C PHE A 221 -3.97 -4.69 -3.38
N GLY A 222 -3.32 -3.55 -3.29
CA GLY A 222 -1.98 -3.45 -2.74
C GLY A 222 -1.31 -2.13 -3.05
N HIS A 223 -0.01 -2.12 -3.01
CA HIS A 223 0.79 -0.95 -3.32
C HIS A 223 2.19 -1.35 -3.80
N PHE A 224 2.82 -0.49 -4.63
CA PHE A 224 4.24 -0.59 -4.90
C PHE A 224 4.98 0.66 -4.42
N GLY A 225 6.28 0.53 -4.20
CA GLY A 225 7.12 1.61 -3.70
C GLY A 225 8.26 1.96 -4.65
N GLY A 226 8.60 3.25 -4.70
CA GLY A 226 9.71 3.77 -5.49
C GLY A 226 11.08 3.17 -5.15
N ALA A 227 11.22 2.51 -4.01
CA ALA A 227 12.42 1.72 -3.65
C ALA A 227 12.49 0.34 -4.33
N GLY A 228 11.61 0.05 -5.31
CA GLY A 228 11.56 -1.25 -5.97
C GLY A 228 10.86 -2.33 -5.15
N THR A 229 9.91 -1.93 -4.34
CA THR A 229 9.16 -2.78 -3.42
C THR A 229 7.71 -2.94 -3.89
N MET A 230 7.09 -4.07 -3.59
CA MET A 230 5.67 -4.29 -3.87
C MET A 230 5.04 -5.22 -2.85
N MET A 231 3.75 -5.03 -2.58
CA MET A 231 2.89 -5.99 -1.87
C MET A 231 1.48 -5.95 -2.44
N TRP A 232 0.82 -7.11 -2.48
CA TRP A 232 -0.56 -7.23 -2.91
C TRP A 232 -1.28 -8.38 -2.20
N VAL A 233 -2.60 -8.28 -2.15
CA VAL A 233 -3.54 -9.31 -1.72
C VAL A 233 -4.51 -9.59 -2.85
N ASP A 234 -4.75 -10.84 -3.18
CA ASP A 234 -5.82 -11.28 -4.08
C ASP A 234 -6.87 -12.07 -3.28
N PRO A 235 -8.03 -11.48 -3.00
CA PRO A 235 -9.06 -12.14 -2.20
C PRO A 235 -9.76 -13.29 -2.94
N VAL A 236 -9.72 -13.31 -4.27
CA VAL A 236 -10.31 -14.37 -5.10
C VAL A 236 -9.39 -15.60 -5.17
N ALA A 237 -8.11 -15.37 -5.47
CA ALA A 237 -7.10 -16.43 -5.46
C ALA A 237 -6.70 -16.83 -4.03
N ARG A 238 -7.14 -16.08 -3.00
CA ARG A 238 -6.88 -16.33 -1.57
C ARG A 238 -5.38 -16.44 -1.26
N THR A 239 -4.61 -15.53 -1.83
CA THR A 239 -3.17 -15.44 -1.63
C THR A 239 -2.70 -14.00 -1.63
N SER A 240 -1.51 -13.78 -1.10
CA SER A 240 -0.86 -12.48 -1.04
C SER A 240 0.65 -12.63 -1.23
N MET A 241 1.32 -11.54 -1.53
CA MET A 241 2.76 -11.51 -1.74
C MET A 241 3.35 -10.17 -1.37
N VAL A 242 4.59 -10.21 -0.87
CA VAL A 242 5.49 -9.08 -0.75
C VAL A 242 6.82 -9.41 -1.42
N ALA A 243 7.41 -8.43 -2.11
CA ALA A 243 8.80 -8.46 -2.56
C ALA A 243 9.46 -7.12 -2.30
N LEU A 244 10.61 -7.14 -1.66
CA LEU A 244 11.39 -5.97 -1.27
C LEU A 244 12.77 -6.05 -1.92
N THR A 245 13.24 -4.93 -2.50
CA THR A 245 14.57 -4.84 -3.14
C THR A 245 15.32 -3.61 -2.65
N ASP A 246 16.62 -3.56 -2.94
CA ASP A 246 17.52 -2.44 -2.66
C ASP A 246 17.75 -1.51 -3.86
N ARG A 247 16.95 -1.66 -4.93
CA ARG A 247 17.10 -0.86 -6.15
C ARG A 247 15.89 0.02 -6.40
N GLN A 248 16.13 1.33 -6.63
CA GLN A 248 15.05 2.27 -6.95
C GLN A 248 14.28 1.83 -8.20
N PHE A 249 12.96 1.90 -8.14
CA PHE A 249 12.07 1.46 -9.24
C PHE A 249 12.43 2.12 -10.58
N ASP A 250 12.70 3.42 -10.59
CA ASP A 250 13.01 4.18 -11.82
C ASP A 250 14.28 3.69 -12.51
N ASP A 251 15.23 3.08 -11.78
CA ASP A 251 16.48 2.56 -12.34
C ASP A 251 16.29 1.27 -13.15
N TRP A 252 15.13 0.62 -13.03
CA TRP A 252 14.81 -0.64 -13.72
C TRP A 252 13.33 -0.82 -14.06
N ALA A 253 12.56 0.26 -14.10
CA ALA A 253 11.10 0.26 -14.25
C ALA A 253 10.60 -0.63 -15.40
N LEU A 254 11.23 -0.56 -16.60
CA LEU A 254 10.85 -1.41 -17.72
C LEU A 254 11.02 -2.91 -17.44
N THR A 255 12.03 -3.27 -16.66
CA THR A 255 12.24 -4.67 -16.25
C THR A 255 11.27 -5.03 -15.13
N ALA A 256 11.10 -4.17 -14.13
CA ALA A 256 10.17 -4.37 -13.02
C ALA A 256 8.74 -4.62 -13.53
N LEU A 257 8.24 -3.76 -14.42
CA LEU A 257 6.90 -3.89 -15.02
C LEU A 257 6.71 -5.14 -15.91
N ARG A 258 7.79 -5.86 -16.21
CA ARG A 258 7.73 -7.18 -16.85
C ARG A 258 7.80 -8.32 -15.83
N VAL A 259 8.76 -8.29 -14.91
CA VAL A 259 9.03 -9.41 -14.01
C VAL A 259 8.10 -9.45 -12.78
N TRP A 260 7.55 -8.31 -12.36
CA TRP A 260 6.56 -8.27 -11.27
C TRP A 260 5.24 -8.96 -11.63
N PRO A 261 4.64 -8.72 -12.82
CA PRO A 261 3.51 -9.54 -13.28
C PRO A 261 3.85 -11.03 -13.40
N GLU A 262 5.04 -11.39 -13.90
CA GLU A 262 5.46 -12.79 -14.07
C GLU A 262 5.48 -13.55 -12.72
N ILE A 263 6.07 -12.96 -11.67
CA ILE A 263 6.08 -13.60 -10.34
C ILE A 263 4.70 -13.63 -9.70
N SER A 264 3.91 -12.55 -9.86
CA SER A 264 2.54 -12.51 -9.34
C SER A 264 1.69 -13.61 -9.97
N ASP A 265 1.77 -13.80 -11.30
CA ASP A 265 1.08 -14.88 -12.00
C ASP A 265 1.53 -16.28 -11.53
N ALA A 266 2.84 -16.45 -11.25
CA ALA A 266 3.38 -17.70 -10.73
C ALA A 266 2.87 -18.00 -9.31
N VAL A 267 2.76 -16.99 -8.43
CA VAL A 267 2.21 -17.14 -7.08
C VAL A 267 0.72 -17.49 -7.13
N ILE A 268 -0.06 -16.81 -7.98
CA ILE A 268 -1.48 -17.11 -8.18
C ILE A 268 -1.66 -18.56 -8.67
N ALA A 269 -0.88 -18.98 -9.68
CA ALA A 269 -0.95 -20.35 -10.21
C ALA A 269 -0.59 -21.44 -9.18
N ALA A 270 0.27 -21.12 -8.21
CA ALA A 270 0.64 -22.06 -7.16
C ALA A 270 -0.40 -22.12 -6.01
N ALA A 271 -1.25 -21.12 -5.88
CA ALA A 271 -2.33 -21.06 -4.89
C ALA A 271 -3.63 -21.72 -5.39
N SER A 272 -3.73 -21.99 -6.71
CA SER A 272 -4.88 -22.62 -7.36
C SER A 272 -4.79 -24.14 -7.29
#